data_374c5b0670d312d081ed38e1fe7644e9
#
_entry.id   374c5b0670d312d081ed38e1fe7644e9
#
_cell.length_a   1.000
_cell.length_b   1.000
_cell.length_c   1.000
_cell.angle_alpha   90.00
_cell.angle_beta   90.00
_cell.angle_gamma   90.00
#
_symmetry.space_group_name_H-M   'P 1'
#
loop_
_entity.id
_entity.type
_entity.pdbx_description
1 polymer ?
#
loop_
_entity_poly.entity_id
_entity_poly.type
_entity_poly.pdbx_seq_one_letter_code
_entity_poly.pdbx_strand_id
1 'polypeptide(L)'
;MSPDDGSTVIAGVRVSSPHRVLFDELGLTKEGLARYYESVAEHIVPDLKGRPLSLVRCPQGPGEGCFYQKHIDKTWSDEIERVEIPEKDGFGVYPVANNIAAVVGLVQKGVIELHGWGATTRDLEKPDRMIFDLDPDPSVPWREVMAAARTTREILADLGLESFVKTTGGKGLHVAVPLAARHDWDEVKEFSRAIAQALTADAPDTFTAKMAKKERTGLIFIDYLRNSPGATAIAAYSVRARKGAPVSTPLQWDEVGGRLKPTTFHAGNVARRLHGLRTDPWRTFRRTSQTLTAAMKKKIGIR
;
A
#
# COMPACT_ATOMS: atom_id res chain seq x y z
N MET A 1 10.70 43.30 -1.55
CA MET A 1 9.45 42.53 -1.67
C MET A 1 9.71 41.46 -2.73
N SER A 2 9.89 40.20 -2.31
CA SER A 2 9.92 39.09 -3.28
C SER A 2 8.55 38.98 -3.93
N PRO A 3 8.43 38.81 -5.25
CA PRO A 3 7.14 38.59 -5.86
C PRO A 3 6.47 37.39 -5.21
N ASP A 4 5.22 37.52 -4.86
CA ASP A 4 4.37 36.40 -4.45
C ASP A 4 4.29 35.44 -5.64
N ASP A 5 5.12 34.40 -5.61
CA ASP A 5 5.25 33.45 -6.71
C ASP A 5 4.15 32.37 -6.69
N GLY A 6 3.06 32.63 -5.94
CA GLY A 6 1.93 31.72 -5.83
C GLY A 6 2.29 30.37 -5.20
N SER A 7 3.34 30.32 -4.38
CA SER A 7 3.71 29.10 -3.63
C SER A 7 3.17 29.14 -2.20
N THR A 8 2.97 27.98 -1.59
CA THR A 8 2.61 27.83 -0.17
C THR A 8 3.64 26.95 0.54
N VAL A 9 3.72 27.05 1.88
CA VAL A 9 4.58 26.19 2.69
C VAL A 9 3.71 25.21 3.49
N ILE A 10 4.00 23.91 3.37
CA ILE A 10 3.30 22.83 4.07
C ILE A 10 4.35 21.91 4.65
N ALA A 11 4.24 21.60 5.95
CA ALA A 11 5.22 20.79 6.68
C ALA A 11 6.68 21.25 6.44
N GLY A 12 6.92 22.57 6.32
CA GLY A 12 8.24 23.15 6.05
C GLY A 12 8.68 23.10 4.58
N VAL A 13 7.92 22.50 3.68
CA VAL A 13 8.25 22.34 2.26
C VAL A 13 7.50 23.36 1.41
N ARG A 14 8.22 24.05 0.51
CA ARG A 14 7.63 24.95 -0.47
C ARG A 14 6.93 24.18 -1.58
N VAL A 15 5.63 24.38 -1.71
CA VAL A 15 4.77 23.75 -2.73
C VAL A 15 4.44 24.81 -3.79
N SER A 16 4.98 24.65 -4.99
CA SER A 16 4.70 25.51 -6.15
C SER A 16 3.40 25.11 -6.85
N SER A 17 2.75 26.03 -7.51
CA SER A 17 1.45 25.82 -8.17
C SER A 17 0.42 25.14 -7.25
N PRO A 18 0.19 25.70 -6.02
CA PRO A 18 -0.65 25.06 -5.00
C PRO A 18 -2.10 24.88 -5.46
N HIS A 19 -2.60 25.80 -6.26
CA HIS A 19 -3.99 25.82 -6.75
C HIS A 19 -4.24 24.94 -7.96
N ARG A 20 -3.20 24.27 -8.50
CA ARG A 20 -3.38 23.34 -9.62
C ARG A 20 -4.28 22.19 -9.19
N VAL A 21 -5.44 22.08 -9.84
CA VAL A 21 -6.40 20.98 -9.62
C VAL A 21 -5.78 19.67 -10.10
N LEU A 22 -5.80 18.67 -9.24
CA LEU A 22 -5.35 17.31 -9.51
C LEU A 22 -6.53 16.36 -9.72
N PHE A 23 -7.62 16.56 -8.99
CA PHE A 23 -8.82 15.71 -9.08
C PHE A 23 -10.06 16.60 -9.15
N ASP A 24 -10.62 16.72 -10.33
CA ASP A 24 -11.74 17.65 -10.62
C ASP A 24 -12.99 17.32 -9.80
N GLU A 25 -13.29 16.02 -9.61
CA GLU A 25 -14.50 15.58 -8.90
C GLU A 25 -14.55 16.03 -7.43
N LEU A 26 -13.39 16.25 -6.83
CA LEU A 26 -13.27 16.72 -5.44
C LEU A 26 -12.80 18.18 -5.36
N GLY A 27 -12.47 18.81 -6.48
CA GLY A 27 -11.74 20.09 -6.49
C GLY A 27 -10.40 19.99 -5.73
N LEU A 28 -9.81 18.79 -5.66
CA LEU A 28 -8.59 18.55 -4.89
C LEU A 28 -7.39 19.10 -5.65
N THR A 29 -6.80 20.15 -5.09
CA THR A 29 -5.61 20.79 -5.64
C THR A 29 -4.32 20.10 -5.17
N LYS A 30 -3.17 20.53 -5.71
CA LYS A 30 -1.86 20.10 -5.24
C LYS A 30 -1.63 20.44 -3.76
N GLU A 31 -2.03 21.66 -3.35
CA GLU A 31 -2.04 22.03 -1.94
C GLU A 31 -2.96 21.11 -1.13
N GLY A 32 -4.17 20.87 -1.61
CA GLY A 32 -5.14 19.99 -0.96
C GLY A 32 -4.59 18.58 -0.76
N LEU A 33 -3.87 18.04 -1.74
CA LEU A 33 -3.21 16.74 -1.61
C LEU A 33 -2.09 16.75 -0.57
N ALA A 34 -1.27 17.80 -0.54
CA ALA A 34 -0.20 17.93 0.45
C ALA A 34 -0.78 18.07 1.88
N ARG A 35 -1.83 18.87 2.06
CA ARG A 35 -2.54 19.01 3.34
C ARG A 35 -3.27 17.73 3.75
N TYR A 36 -3.80 16.98 2.79
CA TYR A 36 -4.34 15.65 3.09
C TYR A 36 -3.26 14.76 3.73
N TYR A 37 -2.08 14.65 3.11
CA TYR A 37 -0.99 13.85 3.68
C TYR A 37 -0.51 14.41 5.04
N GLU A 38 -0.46 15.71 5.20
CA GLU A 38 -0.15 16.35 6.50
C GLU A 38 -1.20 15.95 7.57
N SER A 39 -2.48 15.95 7.23
CA SER A 39 -3.57 15.60 8.15
C SER A 39 -3.59 14.12 8.58
N VAL A 40 -2.96 13.24 7.80
CA VAL A 40 -2.84 11.80 8.11
C VAL A 40 -1.41 11.38 8.47
N ALA A 41 -0.53 12.35 8.78
CA ALA A 41 0.89 12.13 9.00
C ALA A 41 1.20 11.07 10.06
N GLU A 42 0.50 11.11 11.20
CA GLU A 42 0.68 10.15 12.31
C GLU A 42 0.34 8.70 11.92
N HIS A 43 -0.40 8.53 10.83
CA HIS A 43 -0.83 7.21 10.32
C HIS A 43 0.02 6.73 9.14
N ILE A 44 0.31 7.60 8.15
CA ILE A 44 1.03 7.21 6.95
C ILE A 44 2.54 7.11 7.17
N VAL A 45 3.15 8.07 7.88
CA VAL A 45 4.60 8.08 8.10
C VAL A 45 5.11 6.80 8.74
N PRO A 46 4.48 6.24 9.79
CA PRO A 46 4.90 4.96 10.35
C PRO A 46 4.84 3.77 9.39
N ASP A 47 3.97 3.81 8.37
CA ASP A 47 3.89 2.75 7.36
C ASP A 47 4.99 2.87 6.28
N LEU A 48 5.47 4.10 6.02
CA LEU A 48 6.52 4.41 5.04
C LEU A 48 7.93 4.37 5.63
N LYS A 49 8.07 4.62 6.93
CA LYS A 49 9.37 4.85 7.59
C LYS A 49 10.36 3.73 7.34
N GLY A 50 11.55 4.10 6.84
CA GLY A 50 12.64 3.19 6.55
C GLY A 50 12.36 2.27 5.36
N ARG A 51 11.37 2.53 4.51
CA ARG A 51 11.07 1.68 3.35
C ARG A 51 11.46 2.34 2.04
N PRO A 52 12.17 1.62 1.17
CA PRO A 52 12.31 2.05 -0.22
C PRO A 52 10.92 2.13 -0.88
N LEU A 53 10.70 3.19 -1.66
CA LEU A 53 9.41 3.45 -2.27
C LEU A 53 9.49 3.31 -3.79
N SER A 54 8.40 2.80 -4.37
CA SER A 54 8.02 3.04 -5.77
C SER A 54 6.89 4.04 -5.80
N LEU A 55 6.96 4.99 -6.69
CA LEU A 55 6.09 6.16 -6.75
C LEU A 55 5.23 6.11 -8.01
N VAL A 56 3.96 6.50 -7.93
CA VAL A 56 3.22 6.88 -9.13
C VAL A 56 3.23 8.39 -9.24
N ARG A 57 3.91 8.87 -10.26
CA ARG A 57 4.06 10.30 -10.59
C ARG A 57 3.12 10.70 -11.68
N CYS A 58 2.39 11.78 -11.48
CA CYS A 58 1.46 12.36 -12.44
C CYS A 58 1.75 13.86 -12.57
N PRO A 59 2.79 14.29 -13.32
CA PRO A 59 3.18 15.70 -13.40
C PRO A 59 2.09 16.62 -13.95
N GLN A 60 1.20 16.07 -14.79
CA GLN A 60 0.08 16.79 -15.39
C GLN A 60 -1.26 16.56 -14.65
N GLY A 61 -1.28 15.75 -13.60
CA GLY A 61 -2.48 15.28 -12.91
C GLY A 61 -2.84 13.84 -13.26
N PRO A 62 -3.77 13.21 -12.52
CA PRO A 62 -4.26 11.87 -12.82
C PRO A 62 -4.98 11.85 -14.16
N GLY A 63 -4.73 10.83 -14.97
CA GLY A 63 -5.38 10.64 -16.29
C GLY A 63 -4.45 10.85 -17.46
N GLU A 64 -3.44 11.70 -17.37
CA GLU A 64 -2.48 11.94 -18.44
C GLU A 64 -1.04 11.80 -17.94
N GLY A 65 -0.28 10.87 -18.56
CA GLY A 65 1.16 10.76 -18.34
C GLY A 65 1.59 10.31 -16.95
N CYS A 66 0.75 9.57 -16.22
CA CYS A 66 1.19 8.93 -14.97
C CYS A 66 2.14 7.77 -15.25
N PHE A 67 3.22 7.70 -14.50
CA PHE A 67 4.21 6.64 -14.63
C PHE A 67 4.76 6.20 -13.28
N TYR A 68 5.25 4.95 -13.25
CA TYR A 68 5.98 4.44 -12.10
C TYR A 68 7.41 4.97 -12.10
N GLN A 69 7.85 5.46 -10.94
CA GLN A 69 9.22 5.91 -10.71
C GLN A 69 9.77 5.27 -9.44
N LYS A 70 10.87 4.55 -9.59
CA LYS A 70 11.60 3.92 -8.47
C LYS A 70 12.78 4.75 -8.01
N HIS A 71 13.49 5.39 -8.96
CA HIS A 71 14.73 6.07 -8.69
C HIS A 71 14.53 7.59 -8.67
N ILE A 72 15.30 8.25 -7.80
CA ILE A 72 15.34 9.71 -7.68
C ILE A 72 16.78 10.21 -7.80
N ASP A 73 16.94 11.49 -8.12
CA ASP A 73 18.22 12.16 -8.26
C ASP A 73 18.40 13.31 -7.24
N LYS A 74 19.47 14.08 -7.40
CA LYS A 74 19.82 15.21 -6.53
C LYS A 74 18.85 16.39 -6.60
N THR A 75 17.96 16.44 -7.58
CA THR A 75 16.97 17.54 -7.75
C THR A 75 15.73 17.38 -6.87
N TRP A 76 15.63 16.28 -6.15
CA TRP A 76 14.57 16.04 -5.19
C TRP A 76 14.91 16.67 -3.84
N SER A 77 13.90 16.98 -3.03
CA SER A 77 14.08 17.58 -1.71
C SER A 77 15.05 16.78 -0.83
N ASP A 78 15.87 17.48 -0.05
CA ASP A 78 16.80 16.85 0.91
C ASP A 78 16.08 16.18 2.09
N GLU A 79 14.80 16.50 2.32
CA GLU A 79 13.95 15.81 3.28
C GLU A 79 13.68 14.33 2.90
N ILE A 80 13.84 14.00 1.60
CA ILE A 80 13.68 12.63 1.10
C ILE A 80 15.02 11.92 1.22
N GLU A 81 15.09 10.92 2.10
CA GLU A 81 16.28 10.08 2.21
C GLU A 81 16.50 9.29 0.93
N ARG A 82 17.76 9.10 0.55
CA ARG A 82 18.20 8.36 -0.63
C ARG A 82 18.94 7.13 -0.20
N VAL A 83 18.47 5.97 -0.66
CA VAL A 83 19.11 4.69 -0.37
C VAL A 83 19.54 4.03 -1.66
N GLU A 84 20.81 3.69 -1.76
CA GLU A 84 21.35 2.92 -2.87
C GLU A 84 21.05 1.43 -2.65
N ILE A 85 20.41 0.82 -3.62
CA ILE A 85 20.04 -0.60 -3.58
C ILE A 85 20.65 -1.29 -4.80
N PRO A 86 21.36 -2.42 -4.63
CA PRO A 86 21.86 -3.20 -5.74
C PRO A 86 20.75 -3.67 -6.67
N GLU A 87 20.95 -3.52 -7.97
CA GLU A 87 20.10 -4.04 -9.03
C GLU A 87 20.95 -4.88 -10.01
N LYS A 88 20.30 -5.57 -10.93
CA LYS A 88 20.97 -6.45 -11.89
C LYS A 88 22.10 -5.76 -12.66
N ASP A 89 21.91 -4.49 -13.03
CA ASP A 89 22.81 -3.72 -13.88
C ASP A 89 23.46 -2.53 -13.15
N GLY A 90 23.62 -2.61 -11.82
CA GLY A 90 24.26 -1.56 -11.00
C GLY A 90 23.51 -1.25 -9.72
N PHE A 91 23.29 0.03 -9.43
CA PHE A 91 22.60 0.50 -8.23
C PHE A 91 21.45 1.44 -8.60
N GLY A 92 20.31 1.26 -7.96
CA GLY A 92 19.19 2.20 -8.00
C GLY A 92 19.15 3.08 -6.76
N VAL A 93 18.90 4.38 -6.92
CA VAL A 93 18.73 5.32 -5.80
C VAL A 93 17.24 5.45 -5.47
N TYR A 94 16.80 4.79 -4.41
CA TYR A 94 15.40 4.73 -4.00
C TYR A 94 15.05 5.83 -2.99
N PRO A 95 13.87 6.47 -3.11
CA PRO A 95 13.37 7.39 -2.09
C PRO A 95 12.88 6.65 -0.85
N VAL A 96 13.15 7.24 0.32
CA VAL A 96 12.59 6.83 1.62
C VAL A 96 11.98 8.06 2.29
N ALA A 97 10.75 7.97 2.75
CA ALA A 97 10.02 9.06 3.39
C ALA A 97 9.87 8.78 4.90
N ASN A 98 10.76 9.35 5.70
CA ASN A 98 10.81 9.12 7.15
C ASN A 98 10.01 10.12 7.99
N ASN A 99 9.53 11.19 7.36
CA ASN A 99 8.78 12.27 7.99
C ASN A 99 7.76 12.85 6.99
N ILE A 100 6.90 13.72 7.48
CA ILE A 100 5.86 14.32 6.63
C ILE A 100 6.44 15.33 5.63
N ALA A 101 7.55 16.00 5.93
CA ALA A 101 8.20 16.90 4.98
C ALA A 101 8.69 16.12 3.75
N ALA A 102 9.23 14.92 3.94
CA ALA A 102 9.58 14.02 2.83
C ALA A 102 8.35 13.68 1.97
N VAL A 103 7.22 13.33 2.57
CA VAL A 103 5.97 13.02 1.83
C VAL A 103 5.48 14.25 1.05
N VAL A 104 5.49 15.44 1.65
CA VAL A 104 5.13 16.69 0.97
C VAL A 104 6.13 17.01 -0.15
N GLY A 105 7.42 16.73 0.06
CA GLY A 105 8.45 16.84 -0.96
C GLY A 105 8.19 15.95 -2.17
N LEU A 106 7.68 14.73 -1.95
CA LEU A 106 7.23 13.84 -3.03
C LEU A 106 6.02 14.42 -3.77
N VAL A 107 5.02 14.97 -3.05
CA VAL A 107 3.87 15.66 -3.67
C VAL A 107 4.32 16.85 -4.50
N GLN A 108 5.31 17.63 -4.03
CA GLN A 108 5.88 18.75 -4.78
C GLN A 108 6.41 18.29 -6.15
N LYS A 109 6.96 17.09 -6.24
CA LYS A 109 7.45 16.46 -7.48
C LYS A 109 6.36 15.78 -8.32
N GLY A 110 5.09 15.94 -7.95
CA GLY A 110 3.93 15.38 -8.67
C GLY A 110 3.65 13.90 -8.35
N VAL A 111 4.13 13.42 -7.23
CA VAL A 111 3.80 12.06 -6.74
C VAL A 111 2.40 12.08 -6.14
N ILE A 112 1.60 11.07 -6.49
CA ILE A 112 0.27 10.83 -5.95
C ILE A 112 0.25 9.55 -5.13
N GLU A 113 0.78 8.43 -5.67
CA GLU A 113 0.77 7.14 -4.98
C GLU A 113 2.13 6.80 -4.38
N LEU A 114 2.10 6.28 -3.17
CA LEU A 114 3.25 5.81 -2.41
C LEU A 114 3.15 4.30 -2.23
N HIS A 115 4.09 3.56 -2.79
CA HIS A 115 4.15 2.10 -2.70
C HIS A 115 5.43 1.69 -1.97
N GLY A 116 5.29 1.09 -0.80
CA GLY A 116 6.42 0.66 0.01
C GLY A 116 6.86 -0.77 -0.26
N TRP A 117 8.15 -1.05 -0.08
CA TRP A 117 8.68 -2.41 -0.01
C TRP A 117 8.13 -3.13 1.23
N GLY A 118 8.09 -4.47 1.17
CA GLY A 118 7.78 -5.32 2.31
C GLY A 118 8.91 -5.42 3.35
N ALA A 119 10.08 -4.83 3.08
CA ALA A 119 11.24 -4.75 3.98
C ALA A 119 11.63 -3.29 4.26
N THR A 120 12.47 -3.07 5.26
CA THR A 120 13.02 -1.75 5.59
C THR A 120 14.51 -1.68 5.26
N THR A 121 15.06 -0.46 5.21
CA THR A 121 16.50 -0.21 5.02
C THR A 121 17.39 -0.75 6.14
N ARG A 122 16.82 -1.23 7.24
CA ARG A 122 17.58 -1.92 8.30
C ARG A 122 18.08 -3.29 7.83
N ASP A 123 17.25 -3.99 7.07
CA ASP A 123 17.58 -5.26 6.44
C ASP A 123 16.64 -5.48 5.25
N LEU A 124 17.13 -5.25 4.04
CA LEU A 124 16.34 -5.36 2.81
C LEU A 124 16.06 -6.82 2.43
N GLU A 125 16.81 -7.78 2.99
CA GLU A 125 16.64 -9.21 2.74
C GLU A 125 15.60 -9.86 3.68
N LYS A 126 15.15 -9.13 4.70
CA LYS A 126 14.23 -9.64 5.72
C LYS A 126 12.91 -8.85 5.70
N PRO A 127 11.87 -9.34 5.00
CA PRO A 127 10.56 -8.70 5.02
C PRO A 127 9.95 -8.71 6.43
N ASP A 128 9.35 -7.59 6.81
CA ASP A 128 8.66 -7.40 8.09
C ASP A 128 7.13 -7.46 7.95
N ARG A 129 6.65 -7.80 6.77
CA ARG A 129 5.23 -8.03 6.46
C ARG A 129 5.06 -9.01 5.33
N MET A 130 3.96 -9.75 5.35
CA MET A 130 3.47 -10.57 4.26
C MET A 130 2.13 -10.00 3.78
N ILE A 131 1.93 -9.89 2.47
CA ILE A 131 0.74 -9.26 1.87
C ILE A 131 0.08 -10.23 0.91
N PHE A 132 -1.22 -10.39 1.05
CA PHE A 132 -2.11 -11.00 0.07
C PHE A 132 -2.93 -9.88 -0.60
N ASP A 133 -2.62 -9.57 -1.86
CA ASP A 133 -3.37 -8.61 -2.67
C ASP A 133 -4.49 -9.37 -3.39
N LEU A 134 -5.72 -9.16 -2.95
CA LEU A 134 -6.91 -9.78 -3.54
C LEU A 134 -7.38 -8.94 -4.71
N ASP A 135 -6.96 -9.34 -5.93
CA ASP A 135 -7.22 -8.63 -7.19
C ASP A 135 -8.34 -9.31 -7.99
N PRO A 136 -9.60 -8.87 -7.88
CA PRO A 136 -10.72 -9.49 -8.56
C PRO A 136 -10.73 -9.18 -10.05
N ASP A 137 -11.22 -10.11 -10.85
CA ASP A 137 -11.70 -9.80 -12.20
C ASP A 137 -12.82 -8.74 -12.14
N PRO A 138 -12.94 -7.85 -13.13
CA PRO A 138 -13.98 -6.81 -13.14
C PRO A 138 -15.43 -7.33 -13.01
N SER A 139 -15.70 -8.57 -13.36
CA SER A 139 -17.02 -9.20 -13.23
C SER A 139 -17.35 -9.68 -11.82
N VAL A 140 -16.34 -9.80 -10.93
CA VAL A 140 -16.54 -10.30 -9.57
C VAL A 140 -17.21 -9.23 -8.70
N PRO A 141 -18.37 -9.54 -8.11
CA PRO A 141 -19.06 -8.62 -7.22
C PRO A 141 -18.22 -8.27 -5.98
N TRP A 142 -18.30 -7.03 -5.53
CA TRP A 142 -17.54 -6.56 -4.35
C TRP A 142 -17.81 -7.38 -3.08
N ARG A 143 -19.04 -7.89 -2.89
CA ARG A 143 -19.37 -8.78 -1.77
C ARG A 143 -18.49 -10.03 -1.71
N GLU A 144 -18.10 -10.55 -2.87
CA GLU A 144 -17.25 -11.74 -2.98
C GLU A 144 -15.79 -11.42 -2.64
N VAL A 145 -15.32 -10.23 -3.01
CA VAL A 145 -14.00 -9.72 -2.59
C VAL A 145 -13.91 -9.59 -1.05
N MET A 146 -14.99 -9.09 -0.43
CA MET A 146 -15.08 -9.00 1.03
C MET A 146 -15.14 -10.39 1.69
N ALA A 147 -15.87 -11.33 1.10
CA ALA A 147 -15.90 -12.72 1.56
C ALA A 147 -14.51 -13.36 1.45
N ALA A 148 -13.83 -13.18 0.30
CA ALA A 148 -12.47 -13.66 0.06
C ALA A 148 -11.46 -13.16 1.10
N ALA A 149 -11.56 -11.88 1.50
CA ALA A 149 -10.72 -11.34 2.55
C ALA A 149 -10.96 -12.01 3.91
N ARG A 150 -12.21 -12.34 4.24
CA ARG A 150 -12.54 -13.08 5.48
C ARG A 150 -12.03 -14.52 5.44
N THR A 151 -12.22 -15.23 4.32
CA THR A 151 -11.69 -16.58 4.14
C THR A 151 -10.15 -16.59 4.25
N THR A 152 -9.48 -15.56 3.68
CA THR A 152 -8.03 -15.39 3.86
C THR A 152 -7.66 -15.16 5.32
N ARG A 153 -8.45 -14.37 6.07
CA ARG A 153 -8.26 -14.19 7.51
C ARG A 153 -8.41 -15.49 8.28
N GLU A 154 -9.42 -16.29 7.96
CA GLU A 154 -9.72 -17.56 8.64
C GLU A 154 -8.57 -18.55 8.51
N ILE A 155 -8.05 -18.76 7.31
CA ILE A 155 -6.88 -19.65 7.12
C ILE A 155 -5.62 -19.14 7.85
N LEU A 156 -5.41 -17.82 7.89
CA LEU A 156 -4.31 -17.22 8.65
C LEU A 156 -4.50 -17.41 10.16
N ALA A 157 -5.72 -17.21 10.67
CA ALA A 157 -6.06 -17.41 12.08
C ALA A 157 -5.89 -18.87 12.51
N ASP A 158 -6.28 -19.82 11.65
CA ASP A 158 -6.07 -21.26 11.87
C ASP A 158 -4.58 -21.65 11.94
N LEU A 159 -3.72 -20.87 11.31
CA LEU A 159 -2.28 -20.97 11.43
C LEU A 159 -1.73 -20.25 12.67
N GLY A 160 -2.57 -19.52 13.43
CA GLY A 160 -2.16 -18.72 14.57
C GLY A 160 -1.57 -17.37 14.20
N LEU A 161 -1.83 -16.86 12.98
CA LEU A 161 -1.36 -15.59 12.51
C LEU A 161 -2.46 -14.51 12.61
N GLU A 162 -2.16 -13.43 13.32
CA GLU A 162 -2.98 -12.22 13.29
C GLU A 162 -2.80 -11.50 11.96
N SER A 163 -3.91 -11.10 11.36
CA SER A 163 -3.92 -10.41 10.08
C SER A 163 -4.72 -9.12 10.14
N PHE A 164 -4.41 -8.21 9.22
CA PHE A 164 -4.96 -6.87 9.12
C PHE A 164 -5.46 -6.63 7.71
N VAL A 165 -6.49 -5.83 7.56
CA VAL A 165 -7.09 -5.59 6.26
C VAL A 165 -7.13 -4.11 5.92
N LYS A 166 -6.99 -3.78 4.63
CA LYS A 166 -7.20 -2.43 4.11
C LYS A 166 -7.78 -2.47 2.70
N THR A 167 -8.48 -1.40 2.32
CA THR A 167 -8.80 -1.17 0.92
C THR A 167 -7.52 -0.88 0.13
N THR A 168 -7.51 -1.20 -1.16
CA THR A 168 -6.41 -0.78 -2.04
C THR A 168 -6.61 0.62 -2.63
N GLY A 169 -7.79 1.25 -2.40
CA GLY A 169 -8.21 2.43 -3.14
C GLY A 169 -8.46 2.13 -4.63
N GLY A 170 -8.60 0.86 -4.96
CA GLY A 170 -8.96 0.32 -6.28
C GLY A 170 -10.10 -0.68 -6.13
N LYS A 171 -10.04 -1.77 -6.87
CA LYS A 171 -11.08 -2.82 -6.88
C LYS A 171 -10.84 -3.96 -5.88
N GLY A 172 -9.72 -3.97 -5.14
CA GLY A 172 -9.29 -5.07 -4.27
C GLY A 172 -9.14 -4.70 -2.81
N LEU A 173 -8.81 -5.71 -2.01
CA LEU A 173 -8.42 -5.60 -0.61
C LEU A 173 -7.03 -6.20 -0.42
N HIS A 174 -6.24 -5.62 0.48
CA HIS A 174 -5.04 -6.27 0.99
C HIS A 174 -5.32 -6.90 2.35
N VAL A 175 -4.93 -8.15 2.52
CA VAL A 175 -4.76 -8.78 3.83
C VAL A 175 -3.26 -8.80 4.13
N ALA A 176 -2.87 -8.18 5.23
CA ALA A 176 -1.48 -8.01 5.62
C ALA A 176 -1.19 -8.71 6.96
N VAL A 177 -0.07 -9.38 7.03
CA VAL A 177 0.41 -10.07 8.24
C VAL A 177 1.74 -9.43 8.63
N PRO A 178 1.84 -8.78 9.81
CA PRO A 178 3.12 -8.26 10.30
C PRO A 178 4.02 -9.41 10.73
N LEU A 179 5.29 -9.32 10.36
CA LEU A 179 6.29 -10.33 10.66
C LEU A 179 7.45 -9.72 11.45
N ALA A 180 8.08 -10.53 12.30
CA ALA A 180 9.45 -10.28 12.72
C ALA A 180 10.35 -10.42 11.48
N ALA A 181 11.24 -9.46 11.24
CA ALA A 181 12.17 -9.49 10.11
C ALA A 181 13.28 -10.56 10.33
N ARG A 182 12.89 -11.84 10.31
CA ARG A 182 13.77 -13.00 10.55
C ARG A 182 13.85 -13.96 9.37
N HIS A 183 12.75 -14.03 8.61
CA HIS A 183 12.61 -14.87 7.42
C HIS A 183 13.13 -14.12 6.19
N ASP A 184 13.72 -14.82 5.25
CA ASP A 184 14.07 -14.23 3.95
C ASP A 184 12.87 -14.17 3.00
N TRP A 185 13.08 -13.55 1.86
CA TRP A 185 12.03 -13.36 0.85
C TRP A 185 11.52 -14.68 0.28
N ASP A 186 12.39 -15.66 0.07
CA ASP A 186 12.00 -16.95 -0.53
C ASP A 186 11.11 -17.73 0.44
N GLU A 187 11.44 -17.70 1.72
CA GLU A 187 10.65 -18.35 2.77
C GLU A 187 9.26 -17.72 2.91
N VAL A 188 9.17 -16.37 2.94
CA VAL A 188 7.88 -15.65 3.05
C VAL A 188 7.06 -15.82 1.78
N LYS A 189 7.70 -15.81 0.62
CA LYS A 189 7.04 -16.02 -0.67
C LYS A 189 6.51 -17.44 -0.81
N GLU A 190 7.28 -18.45 -0.42
CA GLU A 190 6.85 -19.84 -0.45
C GLU A 190 5.65 -20.06 0.48
N PHE A 191 5.72 -19.51 1.69
CA PHE A 191 4.64 -19.60 2.66
C PHE A 191 3.35 -18.95 2.13
N SER A 192 3.45 -17.72 1.60
CA SER A 192 2.30 -17.02 1.02
C SER A 192 1.75 -17.72 -0.22
N ARG A 193 2.62 -18.32 -1.04
CA ARG A 193 2.22 -19.15 -2.19
C ARG A 193 1.43 -20.38 -1.76
N ALA A 194 1.89 -21.07 -0.73
CA ALA A 194 1.19 -22.26 -0.23
C ALA A 194 -0.21 -21.92 0.29
N ILE A 195 -0.37 -20.80 0.99
CA ILE A 195 -1.69 -20.31 1.41
C ILE A 195 -2.58 -19.99 0.20
N ALA A 196 -2.05 -19.27 -0.81
CA ALA A 196 -2.80 -18.94 -2.02
C ALA A 196 -3.23 -20.22 -2.78
N GLN A 197 -2.38 -21.24 -2.82
CA GLN A 197 -2.69 -22.55 -3.41
C GLN A 197 -3.76 -23.31 -2.61
N ALA A 198 -3.69 -23.29 -1.28
CA ALA A 198 -4.69 -23.91 -0.41
C ALA A 198 -6.08 -23.26 -0.62
N LEU A 199 -6.15 -21.92 -0.62
CA LEU A 199 -7.38 -21.19 -0.93
C LEU A 199 -7.94 -21.52 -2.32
N THR A 200 -7.07 -21.65 -3.33
CA THR A 200 -7.47 -22.01 -4.69
C THR A 200 -7.96 -23.46 -4.78
N ALA A 201 -7.35 -24.38 -4.02
CA ALA A 201 -7.77 -25.78 -3.99
C ALA A 201 -9.13 -25.97 -3.29
N ASP A 202 -9.36 -25.18 -2.23
CA ASP A 202 -10.61 -25.24 -1.46
C ASP A 202 -11.80 -24.58 -2.21
N ALA A 203 -11.55 -23.50 -2.95
CA ALA A 203 -12.59 -22.79 -3.71
C ALA A 203 -12.08 -22.38 -5.12
N PRO A 204 -11.92 -23.35 -6.05
CA PRO A 204 -11.35 -23.09 -7.39
C PRO A 204 -12.24 -22.22 -8.27
N ASP A 205 -13.54 -22.13 -8.00
CA ASP A 205 -14.49 -21.26 -8.71
C ASP A 205 -14.48 -19.82 -8.19
N THR A 206 -13.73 -19.55 -7.11
CA THR A 206 -13.61 -18.21 -6.51
C THR A 206 -12.20 -17.65 -6.65
N PHE A 207 -11.19 -18.48 -6.47
CA PHE A 207 -9.80 -18.06 -6.38
C PHE A 207 -8.91 -18.60 -7.48
N THR A 208 -7.89 -17.83 -7.82
CA THR A 208 -6.77 -18.31 -8.63
C THR A 208 -5.46 -17.76 -8.08
N ALA A 209 -4.41 -18.58 -8.08
CA ALA A 209 -3.03 -18.19 -7.82
C ALA A 209 -2.21 -18.00 -9.12
N LYS A 210 -2.87 -18.12 -10.29
CA LYS A 210 -2.22 -18.02 -11.60
C LYS A 210 -2.08 -16.57 -12.05
N MET A 211 -0.86 -16.18 -12.45
CA MET A 211 -0.52 -14.81 -12.83
C MET A 211 -1.11 -14.39 -14.19
N ALA A 212 -1.34 -15.33 -15.11
CA ALA A 212 -1.82 -15.04 -16.44
C ALA A 212 -3.25 -14.48 -16.44
N LYS A 213 -3.47 -13.30 -17.01
CA LYS A 213 -4.77 -12.62 -16.98
C LYS A 213 -5.92 -13.48 -17.53
N LYS A 214 -5.66 -14.30 -18.58
CA LYS A 214 -6.64 -15.22 -19.16
C LYS A 214 -7.17 -16.27 -18.17
N GLU A 215 -6.40 -16.57 -17.12
CA GLU A 215 -6.74 -17.54 -16.08
C GLU A 215 -7.47 -16.90 -14.89
N ARG A 216 -7.86 -15.62 -14.99
CA ARG A 216 -8.47 -14.86 -13.89
C ARG A 216 -9.91 -14.47 -14.16
N THR A 217 -10.45 -14.80 -15.34
CA THR A 217 -11.82 -14.42 -15.71
C THR A 217 -12.82 -14.98 -14.70
N GLY A 218 -13.62 -14.09 -14.10
CA GLY A 218 -14.59 -14.44 -13.05
C GLY A 218 -14.00 -14.79 -11.69
N LEU A 219 -12.68 -14.71 -11.50
CA LEU A 219 -11.98 -15.14 -10.29
C LEU A 219 -11.31 -13.97 -9.55
N ILE A 220 -10.97 -14.22 -8.29
CA ILE A 220 -10.12 -13.34 -7.48
C ILE A 220 -8.70 -13.90 -7.52
N PHE A 221 -7.79 -13.14 -8.10
CA PHE A 221 -6.38 -13.48 -8.06
C PHE A 221 -5.80 -13.14 -6.68
N ILE A 222 -5.22 -14.13 -6.03
CA ILE A 222 -4.47 -13.95 -4.79
C ILE A 222 -3.02 -13.67 -5.16
N ASP A 223 -2.68 -12.38 -5.28
CA ASP A 223 -1.32 -11.95 -5.60
C ASP A 223 -0.41 -12.05 -4.37
N TYR A 224 0.22 -13.21 -4.22
CA TYR A 224 1.25 -13.49 -3.24
C TYR A 224 2.64 -13.02 -3.71
N LEU A 225 2.80 -12.60 -4.96
CA LEU A 225 4.08 -12.16 -5.53
C LEU A 225 4.52 -10.79 -4.99
N ARG A 226 3.61 -10.08 -4.27
CA ARG A 226 3.98 -8.92 -3.45
C ARG A 226 5.04 -9.25 -2.40
N ASN A 227 5.22 -10.52 -2.08
CA ASN A 227 6.20 -11.03 -1.12
C ASN A 227 7.50 -11.46 -1.83
N SER A 228 8.06 -10.60 -2.65
CA SER A 228 9.32 -10.81 -3.38
C SER A 228 10.21 -9.58 -3.26
N PRO A 229 11.55 -9.72 -3.36
CA PRO A 229 12.46 -8.58 -3.36
C PRO A 229 12.05 -7.56 -4.42
N GLY A 230 12.06 -6.28 -4.06
CA GLY A 230 11.69 -5.19 -4.97
C GLY A 230 10.20 -5.08 -5.31
N ALA A 231 9.37 -6.03 -4.90
CA ALA A 231 7.92 -5.91 -5.01
C ALA A 231 7.39 -4.88 -4.01
N THR A 232 6.38 -4.13 -4.43
CA THR A 232 5.80 -3.06 -3.61
C THR A 232 4.29 -3.23 -3.48
N ALA A 233 3.76 -2.70 -2.40
CA ALA A 233 2.32 -2.57 -2.19
C ALA A 233 1.97 -1.11 -1.86
N ILE A 234 0.77 -0.68 -2.30
CA ILE A 234 0.28 0.65 -1.96
C ILE A 234 0.27 0.84 -0.45
N ALA A 235 0.86 1.92 0.04
CA ALA A 235 0.95 2.21 1.46
C ALA A 235 -0.43 2.51 2.06
N ALA A 236 -0.58 2.20 3.36
CA ALA A 236 -1.75 2.64 4.10
C ALA A 236 -1.87 4.16 4.05
N TYR A 237 -3.08 4.66 3.83
CA TYR A 237 -3.41 6.08 3.68
C TYR A 237 -2.85 6.78 2.42
N SER A 238 -2.22 6.05 1.51
CA SER A 238 -1.83 6.61 0.20
C SER A 238 -3.06 6.85 -0.67
N VAL A 239 -3.10 8.03 -1.30
CA VAL A 239 -4.07 8.37 -2.35
C VAL A 239 -3.73 7.57 -3.61
N ARG A 240 -4.74 7.22 -4.40
CA ARG A 240 -4.57 6.61 -5.74
C ARG A 240 -4.77 7.66 -6.82
N ALA A 241 -3.97 7.56 -7.87
CA ALA A 241 -4.11 8.37 -9.08
C ALA A 241 -5.28 7.87 -9.94
N ARG A 242 -6.47 7.85 -9.34
CA ARG A 242 -7.73 7.39 -9.95
C ARG A 242 -8.83 8.41 -9.67
N LYS A 243 -9.84 8.40 -10.51
CA LYS A 243 -11.04 9.24 -10.37
C LYS A 243 -11.57 9.24 -8.93
N GLY A 244 -11.84 10.43 -8.38
CA GLY A 244 -12.32 10.59 -7.01
C GLY A 244 -11.26 10.47 -5.91
N ALA A 245 -9.96 10.44 -6.25
CA ALA A 245 -8.85 10.38 -5.29
C ALA A 245 -9.05 9.33 -4.18
N PRO A 246 -9.37 8.05 -4.51
CA PRO A 246 -9.61 7.04 -3.49
C PRO A 246 -8.33 6.78 -2.70
N VAL A 247 -8.51 6.32 -1.45
CA VAL A 247 -7.43 6.10 -0.49
C VAL A 247 -7.34 4.64 -0.10
N SER A 248 -6.12 4.13 -0.04
CA SER A 248 -5.80 2.83 0.54
C SER A 248 -5.97 2.90 2.06
N THR A 249 -7.11 2.46 2.58
CA THR A 249 -7.54 2.76 3.95
C THR A 249 -7.57 1.51 4.82
N PRO A 250 -6.82 1.49 5.95
CA PRO A 250 -6.95 0.48 6.99
C PRO A 250 -8.36 0.36 7.56
N LEU A 251 -8.77 -0.87 7.83
CA LEU A 251 -10.08 -1.22 8.33
C LEU A 251 -9.98 -2.13 9.56
N GLN A 252 -10.94 -2.02 10.45
CA GLN A 252 -11.25 -3.11 11.37
C GLN A 252 -11.91 -4.25 10.59
N TRP A 253 -11.74 -5.49 11.05
CA TRP A 253 -12.33 -6.64 10.35
C TRP A 253 -13.86 -6.64 10.35
N ASP A 254 -14.52 -6.01 11.30
CA ASP A 254 -15.97 -5.84 11.36
C ASP A 254 -16.49 -4.81 10.34
N GLU A 255 -15.62 -3.91 9.84
CA GLU A 255 -15.98 -3.00 8.77
C GLU A 255 -15.98 -3.66 7.38
N VAL A 256 -15.35 -4.85 7.24
CA VAL A 256 -15.33 -5.60 5.98
C VAL A 256 -16.69 -6.22 5.77
N GLY A 257 -17.62 -5.50 5.20
CA GLY A 257 -19.00 -5.93 4.95
C GLY A 257 -19.98 -4.78 4.82
N GLY A 258 -21.24 -5.09 4.84
CA GLY A 258 -22.32 -4.14 4.89
C GLY A 258 -22.25 -3.05 3.80
N ARG A 259 -21.99 -1.82 4.21
CA ARG A 259 -21.97 -0.63 3.32
C ARG A 259 -20.62 -0.32 2.70
N LEU A 260 -19.57 -1.10 2.98
CA LEU A 260 -18.25 -0.87 2.41
C LEU A 260 -18.30 -1.03 0.88
N LYS A 261 -17.76 -0.04 0.18
CA LYS A 261 -17.56 -0.04 -1.28
C LYS A 261 -16.09 0.25 -1.60
N PRO A 262 -15.58 -0.12 -2.78
CA PRO A 262 -14.21 0.21 -3.20
C PRO A 262 -13.89 1.71 -3.11
N THR A 263 -14.89 2.56 -3.32
CA THR A 263 -14.79 4.02 -3.34
C THR A 263 -15.24 4.71 -2.04
N THR A 264 -15.49 3.95 -0.96
CA THR A 264 -15.96 4.51 0.31
C THR A 264 -15.00 5.57 0.86
N PHE A 265 -13.70 5.34 0.73
CA PHE A 265 -12.65 6.20 1.29
C PHE A 265 -11.91 6.94 0.19
N HIS A 266 -11.84 8.26 0.34
CA HIS A 266 -11.14 9.17 -0.56
C HIS A 266 -10.49 10.32 0.21
N ALA A 267 -9.62 11.09 -0.43
CA ALA A 267 -8.85 12.15 0.22
C ALA A 267 -9.74 13.19 0.94
N GLY A 268 -10.99 13.37 0.51
CA GLY A 268 -11.93 14.32 1.14
C GLY A 268 -12.61 13.80 2.42
N ASN A 269 -12.50 12.52 2.78
CA ASN A 269 -13.22 11.98 3.95
C ASN A 269 -12.38 11.18 4.95
N VAL A 270 -11.19 10.70 4.58
CA VAL A 270 -10.36 9.84 5.46
C VAL A 270 -9.91 10.57 6.72
N ALA A 271 -9.49 11.83 6.64
CA ALA A 271 -9.10 12.61 7.83
C ALA A 271 -10.26 12.71 8.83
N ARG A 272 -11.48 13.02 8.35
CA ARG A 272 -12.68 13.07 9.18
C ARG A 272 -12.98 11.70 9.82
N ARG A 273 -12.84 10.61 9.04
CA ARG A 273 -12.98 9.26 9.57
C ARG A 273 -12.01 9.01 10.73
N LEU A 274 -10.74 9.33 10.57
CA LEU A 274 -9.72 9.13 11.61
C LEU A 274 -10.03 9.88 12.89
N HIS A 275 -10.49 11.13 12.81
CA HIS A 275 -10.93 11.89 13.98
C HIS A 275 -12.13 11.26 14.70
N GLY A 276 -13.01 10.54 13.98
CA GLY A 276 -14.18 9.86 14.55
C GLY A 276 -13.88 8.46 15.10
N LEU A 277 -12.74 7.89 14.82
CA LEU A 277 -12.36 6.56 15.31
C LEU A 277 -11.83 6.64 16.73
N ARG A 278 -12.26 5.71 17.59
CA ARG A 278 -11.67 5.54 18.94
C ARG A 278 -10.23 5.03 18.88
N THR A 279 -9.89 4.26 17.85
CA THR A 279 -8.58 3.62 17.69
C THR A 279 -8.28 3.44 16.21
N ASP A 280 -7.04 3.74 15.78
CA ASP A 280 -6.54 3.41 14.44
C ASP A 280 -6.65 1.90 14.21
N PRO A 281 -7.31 1.44 13.14
CA PRO A 281 -7.45 0.03 12.81
C PRO A 281 -6.13 -0.74 12.73
N TRP A 282 -5.04 -0.07 12.38
CA TRP A 282 -3.70 -0.66 12.28
C TRP A 282 -2.76 -0.28 13.43
N ARG A 283 -3.31 0.20 14.55
CA ARG A 283 -2.50 0.54 15.74
C ARG A 283 -1.66 -0.64 16.22
N THR A 284 -2.24 -1.84 16.24
CA THR A 284 -1.55 -3.05 16.69
C THR A 284 -0.67 -3.65 15.62
N PHE A 285 -0.93 -3.44 14.33
CA PHE A 285 -0.11 -3.92 13.22
C PHE A 285 1.39 -3.67 13.43
N ARG A 286 1.74 -2.47 13.86
CA ARG A 286 3.14 -2.05 14.08
C ARG A 286 3.77 -2.61 15.36
N ARG A 287 2.97 -3.19 16.24
CA ARG A 287 3.40 -3.77 17.53
C ARG A 287 3.38 -5.29 17.51
N THR A 288 2.60 -5.87 16.61
CA THR A 288 2.52 -7.30 16.40
C THR A 288 3.78 -7.79 15.70
N SER A 289 4.42 -8.79 16.27
CA SER A 289 5.66 -9.38 15.72
C SER A 289 5.49 -10.89 15.71
N GLN A 290 5.39 -11.48 14.53
CA GLN A 290 5.07 -12.88 14.30
C GLN A 290 6.17 -13.58 13.51
N THR A 291 6.32 -14.88 13.69
CA THR A 291 7.27 -15.70 12.93
C THR A 291 6.55 -16.87 12.28
N LEU A 292 7.03 -17.31 11.12
CA LEU A 292 6.55 -18.48 10.42
C LEU A 292 7.21 -19.73 11.04
N THR A 293 6.45 -20.50 11.81
CA THR A 293 6.98 -21.66 12.53
C THR A 293 6.98 -22.94 11.66
N ALA A 294 7.81 -23.91 12.01
CA ALA A 294 7.83 -25.22 11.35
C ALA A 294 6.45 -25.92 11.44
N ALA A 295 5.70 -25.73 12.53
CA ALA A 295 4.37 -26.29 12.67
C ALA A 295 3.38 -25.67 11.66
N MET A 296 3.42 -24.34 11.47
CA MET A 296 2.61 -23.65 10.45
C MET A 296 2.96 -24.16 9.04
N LYS A 297 4.25 -24.24 8.72
CA LYS A 297 4.74 -24.74 7.41
C LYS A 297 4.24 -26.15 7.13
N LYS A 298 4.39 -27.07 8.09
CA LYS A 298 3.88 -28.44 7.99
C LYS A 298 2.37 -28.48 7.75
N LYS A 299 1.59 -27.61 8.43
CA LYS A 299 0.12 -27.56 8.32
C LYS A 299 -0.34 -27.17 6.91
N ILE A 300 0.43 -26.35 6.18
CA ILE A 300 0.16 -25.94 4.80
C ILE A 300 0.97 -26.70 3.75
N GLY A 301 1.58 -27.84 4.13
CA GLY A 301 2.25 -28.75 3.21
C GLY A 301 3.65 -28.31 2.75
N ILE A 302 4.29 -27.36 3.42
CA ILE A 302 5.69 -27.01 3.20
C ILE A 302 6.56 -27.95 4.04
N ARG A 303 7.56 -28.57 3.39
CA ARG A 303 8.52 -29.52 4.02
C ARG A 303 9.71 -28.78 4.62
#